data_b3f7903c2197792292f9423ee69110c7
#
_entry.id   b3f7903c2197792292f9423ee69110c7
#
_cell.length_a   1.000
_cell.length_b   1.000
_cell.length_c   1.000
_cell.angle_alpha   90.00
_cell.angle_beta   90.00
_cell.angle_gamma   90.00
#
_symmetry.space_group_name_H-M   'P 1'
#
loop_
_entity.id
_entity.type
_entity.pdbx_description
1 polymer ?
#
loop_
_entity_poly.entity_id
_entity_poly.type
_entity_poly.pdbx_seq_one_letter_code
_entity_poly.pdbx_strand_id
1 'polypeptide(L)'
;MTKARANRTALLQKEHLDMHAIKESNKALKTSAVADTSLVEEFAENVRKNGGKVFLAKTGQDAMRYVEELSNRVGAKLIVKAKSLTSDEIEFTHVLDKVGIRSVETDLGELIIQVAGETPVHLVMPAAHKSVKEIAQLVSSAVGREVPPEDQAILAAVRAYLRQLFLTADIGVTGA
;
A
#
# COMPACT_ATOMS: atom_id res chain seq x y z
N MET A 1 -1.19 13.64 18.86
CA MET A 1 0.21 13.94 18.44
C MET A 1 1.20 13.99 19.63
N THR A 2 0.87 14.62 20.75
CA THR A 2 1.74 14.74 21.95
C THR A 2 2.12 13.40 22.59
N LYS A 3 1.14 12.48 22.75
CA LYS A 3 1.36 11.16 23.36
C LYS A 3 2.33 10.27 22.54
N ALA A 4 2.21 10.28 21.21
CA ALA A 4 3.11 9.53 20.34
C ALA A 4 4.56 10.05 20.41
N ARG A 5 4.74 11.36 20.48
CA ARG A 5 6.07 11.97 20.69
C ARG A 5 6.68 11.58 22.02
N ALA A 6 5.90 11.65 23.12
CA ALA A 6 6.36 11.26 24.45
C ALA A 6 6.78 9.77 24.49
N ASN A 7 5.97 8.88 23.94
CA ASN A 7 6.28 7.45 23.86
C ASN A 7 7.55 7.20 23.05
N ARG A 8 7.73 7.89 21.91
CA ARG A 8 8.95 7.78 21.11
C ARG A 8 10.19 8.22 21.91
N THR A 9 10.12 9.38 22.58
CA THR A 9 11.24 9.90 23.38
C THR A 9 11.61 8.93 24.50
N ALA A 10 10.62 8.42 25.24
CA ALA A 10 10.83 7.45 26.31
C ALA A 10 11.48 6.15 25.77
N LEU A 11 11.05 5.66 24.62
CA LEU A 11 11.63 4.47 23.98
C LEU A 11 13.10 4.70 23.59
N LEU A 12 13.41 5.82 22.94
CA LEU A 12 14.78 6.16 22.54
C LEU A 12 15.73 6.26 23.74
N GLN A 13 15.26 6.83 24.84
CA GLN A 13 16.03 6.92 26.09
C GLN A 13 16.22 5.54 26.74
N LYS A 14 15.15 4.75 26.80
CA LYS A 14 15.19 3.40 27.37
C LYS A 14 16.16 2.48 26.64
N GLU A 15 16.14 2.51 25.30
CA GLU A 15 16.97 1.65 24.45
C GLU A 15 18.35 2.28 24.13
N HIS A 16 18.69 3.42 24.72
CA HIS A 16 19.95 4.14 24.51
C HIS A 16 20.29 4.37 23.02
N LEU A 17 19.27 4.65 22.18
CA LEU A 17 19.43 4.80 20.74
C LEU A 17 19.97 6.20 20.37
N ASP A 18 21.11 6.24 19.73
CA ASP A 18 21.64 7.47 19.13
C ASP A 18 20.98 7.71 17.76
N MET A 19 19.98 8.60 17.75
CA MET A 19 19.25 8.95 16.54
C MET A 19 20.10 9.70 15.52
N HIS A 20 21.17 10.37 15.94
CA HIS A 20 22.07 11.03 15.00
C HIS A 20 22.90 9.99 14.24
N ALA A 21 23.53 9.07 14.95
CA ALA A 21 24.28 7.98 14.34
C ALA A 21 23.43 7.13 13.39
N ILE A 22 22.17 6.78 13.80
CA ILE A 22 21.22 6.05 12.97
C ILE A 22 20.89 6.82 11.67
N LYS A 23 20.64 8.13 11.76
CA LYS A 23 20.34 8.96 10.58
C LYS A 23 21.51 9.04 9.61
N GLU A 24 22.72 9.24 10.12
CA GLU A 24 23.92 9.30 9.27
C GLU A 24 24.21 7.96 8.59
N SER A 25 24.09 6.86 9.33
CA SER A 25 24.22 5.51 8.77
C SER A 25 23.18 5.25 7.68
N ASN A 26 21.91 5.55 7.91
CA ASN A 26 20.85 5.40 6.93
C ASN A 26 21.05 6.29 5.69
N LYS A 27 21.55 7.52 5.89
CA LYS A 27 21.88 8.41 4.78
C LYS A 27 23.00 7.84 3.92
N ALA A 28 24.06 7.35 4.55
CA ALA A 28 25.18 6.72 3.84
C ALA A 28 24.72 5.50 3.04
N LEU A 29 23.94 4.59 3.64
CA LEU A 29 23.37 3.42 2.98
C LEU A 29 22.49 3.79 1.78
N LYS A 30 21.59 4.76 1.95
CA LYS A 30 20.72 5.22 0.85
C LYS A 30 21.52 5.84 -0.28
N THR A 31 22.53 6.64 0.04
CA THR A 31 23.37 7.28 -0.98
C THR A 31 24.16 6.25 -1.78
N SER A 32 24.75 5.26 -1.11
CA SER A 32 25.49 4.19 -1.79
C SER A 32 24.58 3.30 -2.64
N ALA A 33 23.41 2.91 -2.11
CA ALA A 33 22.46 2.08 -2.83
C ALA A 33 21.90 2.76 -4.10
N VAL A 34 21.64 4.07 -4.05
CA VAL A 34 21.17 4.82 -5.23
C VAL A 34 22.28 4.99 -6.28
N ALA A 35 23.54 5.10 -5.85
CA ALA A 35 24.68 5.25 -6.76
C ALA A 35 25.12 3.94 -7.40
N ASP A 36 24.78 2.79 -6.82
CA ASP A 36 25.20 1.47 -7.27
C ASP A 36 24.13 0.81 -8.15
N THR A 37 24.23 1.02 -9.45
CA THR A 37 23.32 0.41 -10.42
C THR A 37 23.47 -1.11 -10.53
N SER A 38 24.60 -1.69 -10.07
CA SER A 38 24.82 -3.14 -10.10
C SER A 38 23.86 -3.89 -9.18
N LEU A 39 23.40 -3.26 -8.09
CA LEU A 39 22.40 -3.83 -7.19
C LEU A 39 21.06 -4.11 -7.89
N VAL A 40 20.67 -3.26 -8.84
CA VAL A 40 19.43 -3.47 -9.62
C VAL A 40 19.59 -4.69 -10.54
N GLU A 41 20.76 -4.83 -11.16
CA GLU A 41 21.06 -5.97 -12.03
C GLU A 41 21.12 -7.28 -11.22
N GLU A 42 21.82 -7.29 -10.09
CA GLU A 42 21.89 -8.43 -9.18
C GLU A 42 20.49 -8.84 -8.68
N PHE A 43 19.69 -7.88 -8.26
CA PHE A 43 18.31 -8.13 -7.85
C PHE A 43 17.49 -8.76 -8.99
N ALA A 44 17.56 -8.17 -10.18
CA ALA A 44 16.85 -8.65 -11.35
C ALA A 44 17.26 -10.09 -11.73
N GLU A 45 18.55 -10.40 -11.67
CA GLU A 45 19.03 -11.76 -11.90
C GLU A 45 18.52 -12.76 -10.87
N ASN A 46 18.55 -12.39 -9.58
CA ASN A 46 18.09 -13.25 -8.51
C ASN A 46 16.57 -13.53 -8.62
N VAL A 47 15.77 -12.53 -9.00
CA VAL A 47 14.35 -12.73 -9.30
C VAL A 47 14.16 -13.72 -10.45
N ARG A 48 14.91 -13.57 -11.56
CA ARG A 48 14.84 -14.46 -12.71
C ARG A 48 15.25 -15.89 -12.37
N LYS A 49 16.35 -16.07 -11.60
CA LYS A 49 16.81 -17.38 -11.10
C LYS A 49 15.75 -18.11 -10.29
N ASN A 50 14.90 -17.36 -9.56
CA ASN A 50 13.79 -17.91 -8.81
C ASN A 50 12.48 -18.04 -9.61
N GLY A 51 12.53 -17.94 -10.94
CA GLY A 51 11.37 -18.11 -11.83
C GLY A 51 10.49 -16.87 -11.98
N GLY A 52 10.89 -15.74 -11.39
CA GLY A 52 10.19 -14.47 -11.55
C GLY A 52 10.50 -13.80 -12.89
N LYS A 53 9.63 -12.84 -13.26
CA LYS A 53 9.84 -11.96 -14.42
C LYS A 53 10.20 -10.58 -13.95
N VAL A 54 11.15 -9.93 -14.60
CA VAL A 54 11.58 -8.57 -14.27
C VAL A 54 11.33 -7.68 -15.47
N PHE A 55 10.61 -6.59 -15.22
CA PHE A 55 10.42 -5.49 -16.16
C PHE A 55 10.96 -4.21 -15.53
N LEU A 56 11.86 -3.53 -16.22
CA LEU A 56 12.45 -2.27 -15.77
C LEU A 56 11.72 -1.11 -16.45
N ALA A 57 10.79 -0.49 -15.74
CA ALA A 57 10.09 0.69 -16.21
C ALA A 57 11.00 1.93 -16.08
N LYS A 58 11.07 2.76 -17.10
CA LYS A 58 11.79 4.04 -17.06
C LYS A 58 10.91 5.17 -16.56
N THR A 59 9.61 5.04 -16.72
CA THR A 59 8.60 6.02 -16.33
C THR A 59 7.41 5.33 -15.65
N GLY A 60 6.60 6.10 -14.90
CA GLY A 60 5.34 5.60 -14.36
C GLY A 60 4.38 5.09 -15.45
N GLN A 61 4.38 5.75 -16.61
CA GLN A 61 3.59 5.31 -17.77
C GLN A 61 4.04 3.94 -18.31
N ASP A 62 5.34 3.67 -18.35
CA ASP A 62 5.86 2.36 -18.74
C ASP A 62 5.43 1.28 -17.76
N ALA A 63 5.47 1.59 -16.45
CA ALA A 63 5.02 0.68 -15.41
C ALA A 63 3.53 0.35 -15.57
N MET A 64 2.67 1.38 -15.76
CA MET A 64 1.24 1.18 -15.93
C MET A 64 0.89 0.42 -17.20
N ARG A 65 1.53 0.74 -18.31
CA ARG A 65 1.36 -0.03 -19.57
C ARG A 65 1.67 -1.52 -19.39
N TYR A 66 2.76 -1.84 -18.69
CA TYR A 66 3.09 -3.23 -18.39
C TYR A 66 2.02 -3.92 -17.52
N VAL A 67 1.49 -3.22 -16.52
CA VAL A 67 0.41 -3.73 -15.67
C VAL A 67 -0.86 -3.98 -16.48
N GLU A 68 -1.24 -3.05 -17.35
CA GLU A 68 -2.40 -3.19 -18.24
C GLU A 68 -2.24 -4.38 -19.21
N GLU A 69 -1.08 -4.50 -19.85
CA GLU A 69 -0.78 -5.62 -20.74
C GLU A 69 -0.82 -6.97 -20.01
N LEU A 70 -0.27 -7.02 -18.78
CA LEU A 70 -0.32 -8.21 -17.94
C LEU A 70 -1.77 -8.54 -17.56
N SER A 71 -2.53 -7.56 -17.13
CA SER A 71 -3.93 -7.71 -16.75
C SER A 71 -4.79 -8.23 -17.89
N ASN A 72 -4.62 -7.66 -19.08
CA ASN A 72 -5.31 -8.11 -20.30
C ASN A 72 -4.94 -9.55 -20.67
N ARG A 73 -3.66 -9.90 -20.58
CA ARG A 73 -3.16 -11.24 -20.90
C ARG A 73 -3.76 -12.33 -20.02
N VAL A 74 -3.98 -12.03 -18.73
CA VAL A 74 -4.58 -12.99 -17.79
C VAL A 74 -6.10 -12.82 -17.65
N GLY A 75 -6.68 -11.84 -18.32
CA GLY A 75 -8.12 -11.55 -18.24
C GLY A 75 -8.56 -11.01 -16.90
N ALA A 76 -7.68 -10.28 -16.20
CA ALA A 76 -7.92 -9.79 -14.85
C ALA A 76 -9.13 -8.87 -14.77
N LYS A 77 -9.96 -9.08 -13.75
CA LYS A 77 -11.11 -8.25 -13.39
C LYS A 77 -10.95 -7.58 -12.03
N LEU A 78 -10.18 -8.23 -11.14
CA LEU A 78 -9.95 -7.79 -9.78
C LEU A 78 -8.46 -7.82 -9.44
N ILE A 79 -7.95 -6.66 -9.03
CA ILE A 79 -6.60 -6.50 -8.49
C ILE A 79 -6.71 -6.08 -7.03
N VAL A 80 -5.93 -6.71 -6.15
CA VAL A 80 -5.77 -6.28 -4.75
C VAL A 80 -4.39 -5.66 -4.58
N LYS A 81 -4.32 -4.50 -3.92
CA LYS A 81 -3.10 -3.70 -3.82
C LYS A 81 -2.75 -3.43 -2.35
N ALA A 82 -1.53 -3.75 -1.95
CA ALA A 82 -0.99 -3.28 -0.69
C ALA A 82 -0.63 -1.78 -0.78
N LYS A 83 -0.60 -1.11 0.37
CA LYS A 83 -0.21 0.30 0.45
C LYS A 83 1.17 0.50 -0.17
N SER A 84 1.25 1.43 -1.13
CA SER A 84 2.49 1.79 -1.80
C SER A 84 2.42 3.22 -2.32
N LEU A 85 3.31 4.09 -1.82
CA LEU A 85 3.40 5.47 -2.30
C LEU A 85 3.79 5.54 -3.78
N THR A 86 4.65 4.63 -4.24
CA THR A 86 5.03 4.55 -5.66
C THR A 86 3.82 4.26 -6.54
N SER A 87 2.93 3.34 -6.14
CA SER A 87 1.72 3.07 -6.90
C SER A 87 0.74 4.25 -6.89
N ASP A 88 0.72 5.02 -5.81
CA ASP A 88 -0.11 6.22 -5.73
C ASP A 88 0.42 7.34 -6.63
N GLU A 89 1.75 7.54 -6.71
CA GLU A 89 2.41 8.50 -7.60
C GLU A 89 2.15 8.22 -9.09
N ILE A 90 1.99 6.97 -9.48
CA ILE A 90 1.68 6.57 -10.86
C ILE A 90 0.17 6.42 -11.12
N GLU A 91 -0.67 6.86 -10.18
CA GLU A 91 -2.13 6.82 -10.27
C GLU A 91 -2.70 5.41 -10.56
N PHE A 92 -2.07 4.38 -9.98
CA PHE A 92 -2.33 2.97 -10.28
C PHE A 92 -3.82 2.61 -10.30
N THR A 93 -4.55 2.91 -9.22
CA THR A 93 -5.98 2.61 -9.11
C THR A 93 -6.80 3.35 -10.16
N HIS A 94 -6.55 4.65 -10.34
CA HIS A 94 -7.28 5.48 -11.26
C HIS A 94 -7.09 5.07 -12.75
N VAL A 95 -5.88 4.66 -13.12
CA VAL A 95 -5.60 4.18 -14.48
C VAL A 95 -6.33 2.85 -14.73
N LEU A 96 -6.32 1.92 -13.78
CA LEU A 96 -7.01 0.64 -13.91
C LEU A 96 -8.54 0.78 -13.97
N ASP A 97 -9.11 1.68 -13.19
CA ASP A 97 -10.55 1.96 -13.22
C ASP A 97 -11.00 2.45 -14.61
N LYS A 98 -10.19 3.28 -15.29
CA LYS A 98 -10.49 3.76 -16.65
C LYS A 98 -10.57 2.64 -17.69
N VAL A 99 -9.84 1.56 -17.49
CA VAL A 99 -9.85 0.39 -18.38
C VAL A 99 -10.76 -0.74 -17.88
N GLY A 100 -11.59 -0.46 -16.86
CA GLY A 100 -12.60 -1.37 -16.35
C GLY A 100 -12.07 -2.51 -15.48
N ILE A 101 -10.87 -2.36 -14.92
CA ILE A 101 -10.26 -3.30 -13.98
C ILE A 101 -10.43 -2.75 -12.57
N ARG A 102 -11.17 -3.45 -11.73
CA ARG A 102 -11.37 -3.06 -10.34
C ARG A 102 -10.07 -3.24 -9.54
N SER A 103 -9.58 -2.17 -8.92
CA SER A 103 -8.47 -2.21 -7.98
C SER A 103 -8.95 -1.93 -6.56
N VAL A 104 -8.54 -2.73 -5.57
CA VAL A 104 -8.95 -2.59 -4.17
C VAL A 104 -7.74 -2.48 -3.26
N GLU A 105 -7.72 -1.39 -2.49
CA GLU A 105 -6.74 -1.18 -1.43
C GLU A 105 -6.94 -2.17 -0.28
N THR A 106 -5.85 -2.74 0.22
CA THR A 106 -5.90 -3.75 1.28
C THR A 106 -5.41 -3.26 2.64
N ASP A 107 -4.89 -2.05 2.72
CA ASP A 107 -4.70 -1.32 3.97
C ASP A 107 -6.03 -0.71 4.44
N LEU A 108 -6.34 -0.80 5.74
CA LEU A 108 -7.61 -0.32 6.27
C LEU A 108 -7.84 1.17 6.01
N GLY A 109 -6.83 1.99 6.23
CA GLY A 109 -6.94 3.44 6.05
C GLY A 109 -7.14 3.83 4.59
N GLU A 110 -6.40 3.19 3.68
CA GLU A 110 -6.51 3.40 2.24
C GLU A 110 -7.86 2.90 1.71
N LEU A 111 -8.31 1.73 2.16
CA LEU A 111 -9.63 1.19 1.79
C LEU A 111 -10.76 2.15 2.19
N ILE A 112 -10.70 2.71 3.41
CA ILE A 112 -11.70 3.67 3.88
C ILE A 112 -11.75 4.90 2.97
N ILE A 113 -10.59 5.44 2.60
CA ILE A 113 -10.48 6.60 1.71
C ILE A 113 -10.94 6.25 0.29
N GLN A 114 -10.58 5.08 -0.21
CA GLN A 114 -11.05 4.59 -1.51
C GLN A 114 -12.59 4.47 -1.55
N VAL A 115 -13.19 3.86 -0.52
CA VAL A 115 -14.66 3.73 -0.41
C VAL A 115 -15.35 5.10 -0.26
N ALA A 116 -14.69 6.04 0.41
CA ALA A 116 -15.19 7.41 0.55
C ALA A 116 -15.09 8.23 -0.75
N GLY A 117 -14.28 7.79 -1.72
CA GLY A 117 -13.97 8.56 -2.93
C GLY A 117 -13.17 9.83 -2.63
N GLU A 118 -12.36 9.82 -1.59
CA GLU A 118 -11.62 10.98 -1.10
C GLU A 118 -10.11 10.86 -1.37
N THR A 119 -9.40 11.98 -1.23
CA THR A 119 -7.94 12.01 -1.23
C THR A 119 -7.41 11.81 0.19
N PRO A 120 -6.35 11.01 0.41
CA PRO A 120 -5.74 10.84 1.71
C PRO A 120 -5.26 12.18 2.31
N VAL A 121 -5.58 12.43 3.57
CA VAL A 121 -5.11 13.65 4.28
C VAL A 121 -3.75 13.48 4.94
N HIS A 122 -3.27 12.25 5.07
CA HIS A 122 -2.01 11.91 5.71
C HIS A 122 -1.42 10.63 5.12
N LEU A 123 -0.11 10.63 4.82
CA LEU A 123 0.57 9.50 4.17
C LEU A 123 0.53 8.20 4.98
N VAL A 124 0.64 8.28 6.32
CA VAL A 124 0.70 7.09 7.18
C VAL A 124 -0.68 6.72 7.75
N MET A 125 -1.52 7.73 7.98
CA MET A 125 -2.86 7.55 8.55
C MET A 125 -3.88 8.26 7.63
N PRO A 126 -4.18 7.71 6.45
CA PRO A 126 -4.96 8.40 5.42
C PRO A 126 -6.37 8.78 5.89
N ALA A 127 -7.01 7.96 6.71
CA ALA A 127 -8.35 8.17 7.26
C ALA A 127 -8.37 8.83 8.66
N ALA A 128 -7.27 9.48 9.11
CA ALA A 128 -7.16 10.04 10.46
C ALA A 128 -8.17 11.15 10.80
N HIS A 129 -8.82 11.72 9.80
CA HIS A 129 -9.87 12.75 9.94
C HIS A 129 -11.27 12.17 10.14
N LYS A 130 -11.45 10.86 9.94
CA LYS A 130 -12.75 10.19 10.07
C LYS A 130 -13.04 9.78 11.51
N SER A 131 -14.27 9.95 11.93
CA SER A 131 -14.76 9.38 13.19
C SER A 131 -15.06 7.88 13.04
N VAL A 132 -15.08 7.15 14.15
CA VAL A 132 -15.44 5.71 14.17
C VAL A 132 -16.80 5.45 13.54
N LYS A 133 -17.77 6.36 13.75
CA LYS A 133 -19.11 6.25 13.16
C LYS A 133 -19.09 6.38 11.63
N GLU A 134 -18.35 7.34 11.09
CA GLU A 134 -18.19 7.51 9.64
C GLU A 134 -17.47 6.30 9.03
N ILE A 135 -16.43 5.80 9.69
CA ILE A 135 -15.72 4.59 9.25
C ILE A 135 -16.67 3.39 9.21
N ALA A 136 -17.50 3.19 10.26
CA ALA A 136 -18.47 2.10 10.29
C ALA A 136 -19.50 2.18 9.15
N GLN A 137 -19.95 3.38 8.79
CA GLN A 137 -20.86 3.61 7.66
C GLN A 137 -20.20 3.27 6.32
N LEU A 138 -18.96 3.72 6.09
CA LEU A 138 -18.19 3.42 4.88
C LEU A 138 -17.91 1.92 4.74
N VAL A 139 -17.50 1.28 5.85
CA VAL A 139 -17.28 -0.17 5.86
C VAL A 139 -18.59 -0.92 5.61
N SER A 140 -19.71 -0.49 6.21
CA SER A 140 -21.03 -1.08 5.97
C SER A 140 -21.39 -1.05 4.49
N SER A 141 -21.15 0.07 3.82
CA SER A 141 -21.35 0.21 2.38
C SER A 141 -20.48 -0.77 1.58
N ALA A 142 -19.19 -0.88 1.93
CA ALA A 142 -18.25 -1.76 1.23
C ALA A 142 -18.57 -3.26 1.38
N VAL A 143 -19.02 -3.67 2.59
CA VAL A 143 -19.31 -5.09 2.90
C VAL A 143 -20.76 -5.48 2.63
N GLY A 144 -21.64 -4.52 2.30
CA GLY A 144 -23.05 -4.77 1.98
C GLY A 144 -23.93 -5.17 3.18
N ARG A 145 -23.51 -4.86 4.42
CA ARG A 145 -24.26 -5.12 5.65
C ARG A 145 -23.93 -4.09 6.71
N GLU A 146 -24.83 -3.90 7.67
CA GLU A 146 -24.59 -3.01 8.80
C GLU A 146 -23.40 -3.49 9.67
N VAL A 147 -22.52 -2.56 10.02
CA VAL A 147 -21.36 -2.76 10.90
C VAL A 147 -21.46 -1.77 12.05
N PRO A 148 -21.48 -2.24 13.31
CA PRO A 148 -21.52 -1.36 14.48
C PRO A 148 -20.32 -0.42 14.53
N PRO A 149 -20.46 0.81 15.08
CA PRO A 149 -19.36 1.77 15.19
C PRO A 149 -18.42 1.44 16.37
N GLU A 150 -17.87 0.26 16.33
CA GLU A 150 -16.95 -0.32 17.31
C GLU A 150 -15.70 -0.83 16.59
N ASP A 151 -14.53 -0.51 17.12
CA ASP A 151 -13.23 -0.84 16.48
C ASP A 151 -13.12 -2.33 16.12
N GLN A 152 -13.53 -3.22 17.05
CA GLN A 152 -13.43 -4.67 16.84
C GLN A 152 -14.40 -5.16 15.74
N ALA A 153 -15.62 -4.61 15.70
CA ALA A 153 -16.62 -4.96 14.69
C ALA A 153 -16.16 -4.50 13.30
N ILE A 154 -15.64 -3.28 13.19
CA ILE A 154 -15.09 -2.72 11.96
C ILE A 154 -13.92 -3.58 11.47
N LEU A 155 -12.94 -3.87 12.33
CA LEU A 155 -11.78 -4.70 11.99
C LEU A 155 -12.19 -6.10 11.54
N ALA A 156 -13.12 -6.74 12.24
CA ALA A 156 -13.62 -8.07 11.87
C ALA A 156 -14.32 -8.06 10.50
N ALA A 157 -15.16 -7.05 10.24
CA ALA A 157 -15.86 -6.91 8.97
C ALA A 157 -14.89 -6.70 7.80
N VAL A 158 -13.91 -5.79 7.95
CA VAL A 158 -12.91 -5.52 6.91
C VAL A 158 -12.02 -6.73 6.66
N ARG A 159 -11.56 -7.43 7.72
CA ARG A 159 -10.75 -8.66 7.56
C ARG A 159 -11.50 -9.74 6.80
N ALA A 160 -12.78 -9.95 7.11
CA ALA A 160 -13.61 -10.92 6.41
C ALA A 160 -13.79 -10.52 4.92
N TYR A 161 -14.06 -9.24 4.66
CA TYR A 161 -14.19 -8.69 3.30
C TYR A 161 -12.90 -8.87 2.49
N LEU A 162 -11.77 -8.41 3.02
CA LEU A 162 -10.47 -8.52 2.35
C LEU A 162 -10.06 -9.98 2.15
N ARG A 163 -10.42 -10.88 3.10
CA ARG A 163 -10.14 -12.32 2.93
C ARG A 163 -10.84 -12.89 1.70
N GLN A 164 -12.06 -12.49 1.40
CA GLN A 164 -12.76 -12.92 0.19
C GLN A 164 -12.08 -12.36 -1.07
N LEU A 165 -11.69 -11.09 -1.04
CA LEU A 165 -10.98 -10.48 -2.16
C LEU A 165 -9.63 -11.15 -2.44
N PHE A 166 -8.85 -11.50 -1.40
CA PHE A 166 -7.59 -12.22 -1.56
C PHE A 166 -7.77 -13.61 -2.20
N LEU A 167 -8.89 -14.28 -1.93
CA LEU A 167 -9.18 -15.60 -2.50
C LEU A 167 -9.68 -15.54 -3.94
N THR A 168 -10.17 -14.39 -4.40
CA THR A 168 -10.81 -14.21 -5.70
C THR A 168 -10.09 -13.25 -6.62
N ALA A 169 -9.07 -12.56 -6.13
CA ALA A 169 -8.28 -11.63 -6.94
C ALA A 169 -7.48 -12.37 -8.03
N ASP A 170 -7.44 -11.78 -9.21
CA ASP A 170 -6.66 -12.28 -10.33
C ASP A 170 -5.18 -11.90 -10.20
N ILE A 171 -4.91 -10.72 -9.60
CA ILE A 171 -3.56 -10.18 -9.39
C ILE A 171 -3.47 -9.57 -8.00
N GLY A 172 -2.37 -9.88 -7.30
CA GLY A 172 -1.95 -9.18 -6.08
C GLY A 172 -0.77 -8.25 -6.39
N VAL A 173 -0.85 -6.99 -5.94
CA VAL A 173 0.20 -5.98 -6.10
C VAL A 173 0.73 -5.59 -4.73
N THR A 174 2.03 -5.62 -4.58
CA THR A 174 2.72 -5.14 -3.38
C THR A 174 3.85 -4.20 -3.77
N GLY A 175 3.97 -3.09 -3.06
CA GLY A 175 5.11 -2.18 -3.14
C GLY A 175 6.16 -2.56 -2.10
N ALA A 176 7.39 -2.55 -2.51
CA ALA A 176 8.53 -2.78 -1.62
C ALA A 176 9.30 -1.47 -1.38
#